data_762343efa9725f6f342588181147143b
#
_entry.id   762343efa9725f6f342588181147143b
#
_cell.length_a   1.000
_cell.length_b   1.000
_cell.length_c   1.000
_cell.angle_alpha   90.00
_cell.angle_beta   90.00
_cell.angle_gamma   90.00
#
_symmetry.space_group_name_H-M   'P 1'
#
loop_
_entity.id
_entity.type
_entity.pdbx_description
1 polymer ?
#
loop_
_entity_poly.entity_id
_entity_poly.type
_entity_poly.pdbx_seq_one_letter_code
_entity_poly.pdbx_strand_id
1 'polypeptide(L)'
;IENISAAQLKEFVFDDRYKIIDLREFPKYQREHVIDAIHVSTEDITNGRMGHIRQRRVILYCDRGGESIRMARILAEDGYLVKNVIGGYREIKKIREIIE
;
A
#
# COMPACT_ATOMS: atom_id res chain seq x y z
N ILE A 1 -13.71 -1.03 0.50
CA ILE A 1 -12.36 -1.55 0.15
C ILE A 1 -12.45 -2.32 -1.15
N GLU A 2 -11.60 -2.00 -2.08
CA GLU A 2 -11.51 -2.72 -3.34
C GLU A 2 -10.23 -3.56 -3.35
N ASN A 3 -10.36 -4.85 -3.69
CA ASN A 3 -9.18 -5.71 -3.85
C ASN A 3 -8.73 -5.68 -5.30
N ILE A 4 -7.43 -5.45 -5.51
CA ILE A 4 -6.84 -5.45 -6.85
C ILE A 4 -5.70 -6.46 -6.92
N SER A 5 -5.39 -6.92 -8.12
CA SER A 5 -4.25 -7.80 -8.33
C SER A 5 -2.96 -6.97 -8.43
N ALA A 6 -1.83 -7.64 -8.29
CA ALA A 6 -0.53 -6.99 -8.50
C ALA A 6 -0.43 -6.45 -9.95
N ALA A 7 -0.98 -7.17 -10.92
CA ALA A 7 -0.99 -6.71 -12.31
C ALA A 7 -1.79 -5.41 -12.47
N GLN A 8 -2.91 -5.29 -11.78
CA GLN A 8 -3.71 -4.07 -11.82
C GLN A 8 -3.02 -2.88 -11.14
N LEU A 9 -2.13 -3.16 -10.19
CA LEU A 9 -1.38 -2.11 -9.51
C LEU A 9 -0.58 -1.24 -10.50
N LYS A 10 -0.11 -1.83 -11.59
CA LYS A 10 0.65 -1.09 -12.61
C LYS A 10 -0.09 0.14 -13.11
N GLU A 11 -1.41 0.09 -13.16
CA GLU A 11 -2.24 1.19 -13.68
C GLU A 11 -2.20 2.41 -12.77
N PHE A 12 -1.79 2.24 -11.51
CA PHE A 12 -1.87 3.31 -10.50
C PHE A 12 -0.51 3.86 -10.07
N VAL A 13 0.59 3.26 -10.51
CA VAL A 13 1.93 3.61 -10.02
C VAL A 13 2.27 5.09 -10.29
N PHE A 14 1.86 5.61 -11.43
CA PHE A 14 2.11 7.01 -11.78
C PHE A 14 0.86 7.89 -11.69
N ASP A 15 -0.20 7.39 -11.05
CA ASP A 15 -1.44 8.15 -10.88
C ASP A 15 -1.37 8.91 -9.56
N ASP A 16 -1.14 10.22 -9.63
CA ASP A 16 -0.92 11.04 -8.43
C ASP A 16 -2.16 11.24 -7.56
N ARG A 17 -3.32 10.79 -8.01
CA ARG A 17 -4.52 10.77 -7.15
C ARG A 17 -4.42 9.72 -6.06
N TYR A 18 -3.56 8.72 -6.22
CA TYR A 18 -3.38 7.60 -5.30
C TYR A 18 -2.04 7.70 -4.60
N LYS A 19 -2.02 7.32 -3.32
CA LYS A 19 -0.78 7.09 -2.60
C LYS A 19 -0.62 5.60 -2.34
N ILE A 20 0.49 5.04 -2.79
CA ILE A 20 0.81 3.63 -2.55
C ILE A 20 1.56 3.54 -1.24
N ILE A 21 1.11 2.65 -0.36
CA ILE A 21 1.63 2.51 1.00
C ILE A 21 2.18 1.10 1.19
N ASP A 22 3.45 1.02 1.55
CA ASP A 22 4.14 -0.21 1.89
C ASP A 22 4.06 -0.39 3.40
N LEU A 23 3.44 -1.48 3.85
CA LEU A 23 3.24 -1.78 5.27
C LEU A 23 4.27 -2.76 5.83
N ARG A 24 5.22 -3.20 5.00
CA ARG A 24 6.22 -4.16 5.44
C ARG A 24 7.18 -3.52 6.43
N GLU A 25 8.01 -4.33 7.07
CA GLU A 25 9.06 -3.81 7.95
C GLU A 25 9.98 -2.88 7.16
N PHE A 26 10.43 -1.82 7.81
CA PHE A 26 11.21 -0.77 7.16
C PHE A 26 12.44 -1.28 6.40
N PRO A 27 13.24 -2.21 6.92
CA PRO A 27 14.40 -2.72 6.17
C PRO A 27 14.02 -3.37 4.84
N LYS A 28 12.86 -4.00 4.76
CA LYS A 28 12.37 -4.59 3.51
C LYS A 28 12.03 -3.49 2.51
N TYR A 29 11.33 -2.45 2.97
CA TYR A 29 11.00 -1.29 2.15
C TYR A 29 12.28 -0.63 1.62
N GLN A 30 13.29 -0.45 2.47
CA GLN A 30 14.54 0.18 2.06
C GLN A 30 15.26 -0.59 0.96
N ARG A 31 15.19 -1.91 0.96
CA ARG A 31 15.87 -2.73 -0.04
C ARG A 31 15.27 -2.57 -1.42
N GLU A 32 13.95 -2.65 -1.49
CA GLU A 32 13.19 -2.38 -2.70
C GLU A 32 11.72 -2.20 -2.35
N HIS A 33 11.02 -1.45 -3.15
CA HIS A 33 9.59 -1.17 -2.94
C HIS A 33 8.98 -0.74 -4.27
N VAL A 34 7.67 -0.64 -4.33
CA VAL A 34 6.97 -0.14 -5.51
C VAL A 34 7.36 1.32 -5.74
N ILE A 35 7.57 1.68 -7.00
CA ILE A 35 7.92 3.06 -7.38
C ILE A 35 6.98 4.06 -6.69
N ASP A 36 7.57 5.06 -6.06
CA ASP A 36 6.87 6.14 -5.34
C ASP A 36 6.04 5.69 -4.14
N ALA A 37 6.12 4.43 -3.73
CA ALA A 37 5.45 4.00 -2.50
C ALA A 37 6.15 4.63 -1.29
N ILE A 38 5.35 4.96 -0.29
CA ILE A 38 5.88 5.41 1.00
C ILE A 38 5.72 4.29 2.02
N HIS A 39 6.57 4.31 3.03
CA HIS A 39 6.46 3.37 4.14
C HIS A 39 5.59 3.98 5.24
N VAL A 40 4.60 3.23 5.71
CA VAL A 40 3.81 3.60 6.88
C VAL A 40 3.71 2.36 7.75
N SER A 41 4.01 2.51 9.03
CA SER A 41 3.91 1.38 9.95
C SER A 41 2.44 1.09 10.28
N THR A 42 2.15 -0.18 10.60
CA THR A 42 0.81 -0.55 11.05
C THR A 42 0.46 0.18 12.35
N GLU A 43 1.45 0.47 13.18
CA GLU A 43 1.25 1.24 14.41
C GLU A 43 0.74 2.64 14.11
N ASP A 44 1.33 3.31 13.11
CA ASP A 44 0.88 4.65 12.71
C ASP A 44 -0.57 4.63 12.24
N ILE A 45 -0.93 3.64 11.44
CA ILE A 45 -2.32 3.52 10.96
C ILE A 45 -3.27 3.29 12.14
N THR A 46 -2.92 2.37 13.02
CA THR A 46 -3.75 2.06 14.18
C THR A 46 -3.94 3.28 15.09
N ASN A 47 -2.93 4.13 15.18
CA ASN A 47 -2.96 5.32 16.03
C ASN A 47 -3.39 6.59 15.30
N GLY A 48 -3.84 6.48 14.05
CA GLY A 48 -4.35 7.61 13.30
C GLY A 48 -3.29 8.61 12.84
N ARG A 49 -2.03 8.21 12.78
CA ARG A 49 -0.93 9.11 12.40
C ARG A 49 -0.69 9.08 10.88
N MET A 50 -1.67 9.60 10.14
CA MET A 50 -1.65 9.63 8.67
C MET A 50 -1.59 11.06 8.11
N GLY A 51 -1.29 12.06 8.95
CA GLY A 51 -1.39 13.47 8.58
C GLY A 51 -0.43 13.93 7.48
N HIS A 52 0.62 13.16 7.21
CA HIS A 52 1.58 13.48 6.14
C HIS A 52 1.09 13.02 4.76
N ILE A 53 -0.02 12.30 4.69
CA ILE A 53 -0.59 11.81 3.44
C ILE A 53 -1.77 12.68 3.05
N ARG A 54 -1.66 13.35 1.90
CA ARG A 54 -2.71 14.28 1.44
C ARG A 54 -3.79 13.59 0.63
N GLN A 55 -3.45 12.49 -0.04
CA GLN A 55 -4.40 11.76 -0.88
C GLN A 55 -5.40 11.02 -0.01
N ARG A 56 -6.68 11.09 -0.38
CA ARG A 56 -7.72 10.24 0.22
C ARG A 56 -7.78 8.86 -0.42
N ARG A 57 -7.22 8.72 -1.62
CA ARG A 57 -7.15 7.45 -2.31
C ARG A 57 -5.81 6.81 -2.01
N VAL A 58 -5.84 5.63 -1.38
CA VAL A 58 -4.63 4.92 -0.98
C VAL A 58 -4.68 3.47 -1.46
N ILE A 59 -3.51 2.94 -1.76
CA ILE A 59 -3.36 1.54 -2.16
C ILE A 59 -2.36 0.92 -1.21
N LEU A 60 -2.76 -0.15 -0.52
CA LEU A 60 -1.95 -0.79 0.51
C LEU A 60 -1.39 -2.12 0.03
N TYR A 61 -0.16 -2.41 0.42
CA TYR A 61 0.35 -3.78 0.34
C TYR A 61 1.23 -4.09 1.54
N CYS A 62 1.28 -5.38 1.88
CA CYS A 62 2.16 -5.91 2.91
C CYS A 62 2.92 -7.09 2.29
N ASP A 63 3.49 -7.98 3.09
CA ASP A 63 4.24 -9.12 2.54
C ASP A 63 3.36 -10.08 1.73
N ARG A 64 2.20 -10.49 2.27
CA ARG A 64 1.35 -11.54 1.68
C ARG A 64 -0.13 -11.21 1.61
N GLY A 65 -0.54 -10.03 2.05
CA GLY A 65 -1.92 -9.57 1.95
C GLY A 65 -2.76 -9.63 3.23
N GLY A 66 -2.31 -10.36 4.25
CA GLY A 66 -3.09 -10.49 5.49
C GLY A 66 -3.13 -9.22 6.33
N GLU A 67 -1.98 -8.60 6.55
CA GLU A 67 -1.88 -7.39 7.36
C GLU A 67 -2.53 -6.21 6.67
N SER A 68 -2.35 -6.10 5.35
CA SER A 68 -2.87 -4.97 4.60
C SER A 68 -4.40 -4.94 4.59
N ILE A 69 -5.07 -6.09 4.58
CA ILE A 69 -6.53 -6.10 4.62
C ILE A 69 -7.06 -5.60 5.97
N ARG A 70 -6.36 -5.89 7.06
CA ARG A 70 -6.71 -5.37 8.38
C ARG A 70 -6.57 -3.85 8.42
N MET A 71 -5.45 -3.34 7.92
CA MET A 71 -5.20 -1.89 7.90
C MET A 71 -6.16 -1.17 6.95
N ALA A 72 -6.52 -1.82 5.84
CA ALA A 72 -7.48 -1.26 4.90
C ALA A 72 -8.84 -0.98 5.57
N ARG A 73 -9.27 -1.86 6.45
CA ARG A 73 -10.53 -1.67 7.17
C ARG A 73 -10.48 -0.45 8.09
N ILE A 74 -9.35 -0.27 8.78
CA ILE A 74 -9.17 0.89 9.67
C ILE A 74 -9.22 2.18 8.85
N LEU A 75 -8.48 2.23 7.75
CA LEU A 75 -8.43 3.43 6.91
C LEU A 75 -9.77 3.73 6.25
N ALA A 76 -10.48 2.70 5.81
CA ALA A 76 -11.81 2.89 5.23
C ALA A 76 -12.78 3.51 6.24
N GLU A 77 -12.72 3.07 7.51
CA GLU A 77 -13.54 3.65 8.58
C GLU A 77 -13.16 5.12 8.81
N ASP A 78 -11.90 5.49 8.58
CA ASP A 78 -11.43 6.85 8.74
C ASP A 78 -11.69 7.72 7.50
N GLY A 79 -12.39 7.20 6.51
CA GLY A 79 -12.82 7.98 5.34
C GLY A 79 -11.89 7.90 4.13
N TYR A 80 -10.88 7.04 4.16
CA TYR A 80 -10.03 6.82 2.99
C TYR A 80 -10.73 5.90 1.97
N LEU A 81 -10.44 6.13 0.70
CA LEU A 81 -10.86 5.23 -0.37
C LEU A 81 -9.69 4.26 -0.61
N VAL A 82 -9.89 3.01 -0.23
CA VAL A 82 -8.79 2.06 -0.09
C VAL A 82 -8.85 0.96 -1.12
N LYS A 83 -7.72 0.70 -1.77
CA LYS A 83 -7.50 -0.52 -2.55
C LYS A 83 -6.46 -1.36 -1.82
N ASN A 84 -6.66 -2.67 -1.81
CA ASN A 84 -5.74 -3.62 -1.21
C ASN A 84 -5.17 -4.53 -2.29
N VAL A 85 -3.87 -4.73 -2.32
CA VAL A 85 -3.24 -5.60 -3.31
C VAL A 85 -3.26 -7.05 -2.82
N ILE A 86 -3.98 -7.89 -3.53
CA ILE A 86 -4.09 -9.32 -3.22
C ILE A 86 -2.72 -9.97 -3.35
N GLY A 87 -2.34 -10.75 -2.34
CA GLY A 87 -1.07 -11.47 -2.33
C GLY A 87 0.15 -10.64 -1.94
N GLY A 88 -0.03 -9.32 -1.79
CA GLY A 88 1.01 -8.42 -1.31
C GLY A 88 2.27 -8.41 -2.14
N TYR A 89 3.38 -8.07 -1.50
CA TYR A 89 4.67 -7.96 -2.17
C TYR A 89 5.14 -9.26 -2.80
N ARG A 90 4.73 -10.39 -2.26
CA ARG A 90 5.03 -11.70 -2.84
C ARG A 90 4.60 -11.78 -4.30
N GLU A 91 3.46 -11.18 -4.65
CA GLU A 91 2.99 -11.13 -6.04
C GLU A 91 3.55 -9.92 -6.79
N ILE A 92 3.65 -8.77 -6.12
CA ILE A 92 4.15 -7.53 -6.71
C ILE A 92 5.58 -7.69 -7.22
N LYS A 93 6.44 -8.36 -6.45
CA LYS A 93 7.87 -8.48 -6.78
C LYS A 93 8.13 -9.20 -8.11
N LYS A 94 7.14 -9.92 -8.63
CA LYS A 94 7.25 -10.59 -9.93
C LYS A 94 7.19 -9.59 -11.09
N ILE A 95 6.75 -8.36 -10.83
CA ILE A 95 6.57 -7.32 -11.85
C ILE A 95 7.68 -6.29 -11.65
N ARG A 96 8.87 -6.59 -12.21
CA ARG A 96 10.08 -5.82 -11.91
C ARG A 96 10.02 -4.37 -12.40
N GLU A 97 9.24 -4.07 -13.41
CA GLU A 97 9.15 -2.73 -13.98
C GLU A 97 8.51 -1.71 -13.03
N ILE A 98 7.80 -2.14 -11.98
CA ILE A 98 7.21 -1.21 -11.01
C ILE A 98 7.96 -1.17 -9.67
N ILE A 99 9.15 -1.76 -9.61
CA ILE A 99 9.96 -1.83 -8.39
C ILE A 99 11.15 -0.88 -8.51
N GLU A 100 11.46 -0.20 -7.40
CA GLU A 100 12.67 0.61 -7.28
C GLU A 100 13.41 0.34 -5.98
#